data_1f61c4818dc1e26b862b73e5799efa55
#
_entry.id   1f61c4818dc1e26b862b73e5799efa55
#
_cell.length_a   1.000
_cell.length_b   1.000
_cell.length_c   1.000
_cell.angle_alpha   90.00
_cell.angle_beta   90.00
_cell.angle_gamma   90.00
#
_symmetry.space_group_name_H-M   'P 1'
#
loop_
_entity.id
_entity.type
_entity.pdbx_description
1 polymer ?
#
loop_
_entity_poly.entity_id
_entity_poly.type
_entity_poly.pdbx_seq_one_letter_code
_entity_poly.pdbx_strand_id
1 'polypeptide(L)'
;MNRYKVTQTGSVKQNGKLTAEVDQHDLNKLGFRLLEEEATTDFSKLTAEECVKVLLRHLLAVAKQDRRIDHALVPTRYERILRKLDKDGDGQLNAQEVRLGLYNPEMINVVTRFIVKHSSEWYENSQGGPWENFFTNVVKNRTANKFWRQYLDDQVWMKAVEPFNSGKPVWHMHPVVFLDYISVSKEIITLEMLIEANLGKNTEQCQSIHQYINKYAQAYDLLDRKEIAHFLSQIGHESGFVIIEEDLGKYSAKRMREIFGCKGGQKNYNRSTDTCILGQLREKLWTQEEHYVGNARNLGNYVYSHRMGNGDEASGDGYKYRGRGMIQITGRSAYRNFTFIHNKMNPEDIKDFENNPDLVINNIEYGIESAFAFWTNKTDRHGVYLKDLAKRSSVREVTQVVNGGQNGYADRLKRYNKVALLLGLEIERE
;
A
#
# COMPACT_ATOMS: atom_id res chain seq x y z
N MET A 1 9.13 -4.45 -5.99
CA MET A 1 8.04 -5.21 -6.65
C MET A 1 8.55 -5.69 -8.00
N ASN A 2 8.52 -6.99 -8.27
CA ASN A 2 8.97 -7.51 -9.55
C ASN A 2 7.85 -7.24 -10.58
N ARG A 3 8.08 -6.35 -11.53
CA ARG A 3 7.17 -6.15 -12.65
C ARG A 3 7.40 -7.26 -13.66
N TYR A 4 6.40 -8.08 -13.86
CA TYR A 4 6.39 -9.07 -14.93
C TYR A 4 5.84 -8.42 -16.19
N LYS A 5 6.68 -8.28 -17.23
CA LYS A 5 6.20 -7.96 -18.56
C LYS A 5 5.90 -9.29 -19.24
N VAL A 6 4.62 -9.64 -19.36
CA VAL A 6 4.18 -10.82 -20.09
C VAL A 6 4.29 -10.52 -21.58
N THR A 7 5.41 -10.90 -22.15
CA THR A 7 5.54 -11.13 -23.60
C THR A 7 5.60 -12.65 -23.80
N GLN A 8 5.68 -13.16 -25.02
CA GLN A 8 5.93 -14.59 -25.28
C GLN A 8 7.09 -15.16 -24.46
N THR A 9 8.07 -14.33 -24.15
CA THR A 9 9.12 -14.56 -23.18
C THR A 9 9.02 -13.53 -22.05
N GLY A 10 8.78 -13.99 -20.83
CA GLY A 10 8.77 -13.15 -19.64
C GLY A 10 10.19 -13.01 -19.06
N SER A 11 10.61 -11.80 -18.72
CA SER A 11 11.88 -11.59 -18.03
C SER A 11 11.65 -11.17 -16.59
N VAL A 12 12.36 -11.81 -15.65
CA VAL A 12 12.34 -11.44 -14.23
C VAL A 12 13.55 -10.58 -13.97
N LYS A 13 13.30 -9.36 -13.48
CA LYS A 13 14.36 -8.44 -13.05
C LYS A 13 14.29 -8.24 -11.53
N GLN A 14 15.38 -8.51 -10.87
CA GLN A 14 15.57 -8.16 -9.46
C GLN A 14 16.60 -7.04 -9.36
N ASN A 15 16.23 -5.91 -8.72
CA ASN A 15 17.10 -4.74 -8.63
C ASN A 15 17.64 -4.22 -9.99
N GLY A 16 16.80 -4.26 -11.02
CA GLY A 16 17.15 -3.79 -12.36
C GLY A 16 18.03 -4.76 -13.19
N LYS A 17 18.50 -5.86 -12.62
CA LYS A 17 19.25 -6.90 -13.35
C LYS A 17 18.32 -8.00 -13.83
N LEU A 18 18.54 -8.45 -15.06
CA LEU A 18 17.86 -9.61 -15.62
C LEU A 18 18.31 -10.84 -14.83
N THR A 19 17.40 -11.51 -14.12
CA THR A 19 17.69 -12.69 -13.31
C THR A 19 17.27 -13.99 -13.99
N ALA A 20 16.24 -13.95 -14.84
CA ALA A 20 15.82 -15.08 -15.65
C ALA A 20 14.98 -14.63 -16.84
N GLU A 21 15.10 -15.31 -17.95
CA GLU A 21 14.15 -15.30 -19.06
C GLU A 21 13.33 -16.58 -19.01
N VAL A 22 12.01 -16.45 -18.91
CA VAL A 22 11.08 -17.59 -18.81
C VAL A 22 9.91 -17.33 -19.72
N ASP A 23 9.54 -18.30 -20.52
CA ASP A 23 8.25 -18.25 -21.19
C ASP A 23 7.12 -18.73 -20.27
N GLN A 24 5.87 -18.50 -20.69
CA GLN A 24 4.69 -18.88 -19.92
C GLN A 24 4.57 -20.40 -19.66
N HIS A 25 5.34 -21.22 -20.37
CA HIS A 25 5.34 -22.68 -20.24
C HIS A 25 6.43 -23.16 -19.27
N ASP A 26 7.36 -22.28 -18.86
CA ASP A 26 8.58 -22.62 -18.13
C ASP A 26 8.61 -22.05 -16.69
N LEU A 27 7.43 -21.99 -16.05
CA LEU A 27 7.31 -21.44 -14.69
C LEU A 27 8.14 -22.19 -13.65
N ASN A 28 8.56 -23.43 -13.95
CA ASN A 28 9.47 -24.21 -13.11
C ASN A 28 10.83 -23.51 -12.91
N LYS A 29 11.30 -22.74 -13.89
CA LYS A 29 12.53 -21.93 -13.78
C LYS A 29 12.42 -20.81 -12.76
N LEU A 30 11.19 -20.43 -12.38
CA LEU A 30 10.88 -19.44 -11.33
C LEU A 30 10.61 -20.10 -9.97
N GLY A 31 10.83 -21.40 -9.83
CA GLY A 31 10.57 -22.13 -8.60
C GLY A 31 9.11 -22.55 -8.41
N PHE A 32 8.21 -22.31 -9.38
CA PHE A 32 6.88 -22.90 -9.36
C PHE A 32 6.96 -24.37 -9.68
N ARG A 33 6.31 -25.19 -8.88
CA ARG A 33 6.15 -26.61 -9.17
C ARG A 33 4.79 -26.85 -9.77
N LEU A 34 4.79 -27.53 -10.91
CA LEU A 34 3.57 -28.13 -11.45
C LEU A 34 3.18 -29.31 -10.53
N LEU A 35 2.02 -29.22 -9.93
CA LEU A 35 1.41 -30.37 -9.27
C LEU A 35 0.62 -31.09 -10.37
N GLU A 36 1.16 -32.17 -10.87
CA GLU A 36 0.46 -33.05 -11.83
C GLU A 36 -0.37 -34.05 -11.05
N GLU A 37 -1.63 -34.10 -11.41
CA GLU A 37 -2.55 -35.14 -10.98
C GLU A 37 -2.48 -36.30 -12.01
N GLU A 38 -2.27 -37.51 -11.53
CA GLU A 38 -2.60 -38.69 -12.36
C GLU A 38 -4.13 -38.71 -12.45
N ALA A 39 -4.68 -38.10 -13.51
CA ALA A 39 -6.10 -37.94 -13.69
C ALA A 39 -6.77 -39.29 -14.00
N THR A 40 -7.10 -40.02 -12.97
CA THR A 40 -7.98 -41.20 -13.07
C THR A 40 -9.46 -40.83 -12.97
N THR A 41 -9.75 -39.56 -12.63
CA THR A 41 -11.10 -39.06 -12.39
C THR A 41 -11.68 -38.47 -13.65
N ASP A 42 -12.73 -39.09 -14.16
CA ASP A 42 -13.52 -38.55 -15.27
C ASP A 42 -14.47 -37.47 -14.74
N PHE A 43 -14.02 -36.21 -14.77
CA PHE A 43 -14.82 -35.06 -14.32
C PHE A 43 -16.12 -34.88 -15.08
N SER A 44 -16.27 -35.47 -16.29
CA SER A 44 -17.50 -35.39 -17.05
C SER A 44 -18.67 -36.16 -16.41
N LYS A 45 -18.37 -37.07 -15.50
CA LYS A 45 -19.36 -37.87 -14.76
C LYS A 45 -19.77 -37.29 -13.42
N LEU A 46 -19.06 -36.24 -12.98
CA LEU A 46 -19.28 -35.62 -11.69
C LEU A 46 -20.20 -34.40 -11.80
N THR A 47 -20.92 -34.11 -10.73
CA THR A 47 -21.58 -32.81 -10.56
C THR A 47 -20.54 -31.71 -10.34
N ALA A 48 -20.90 -30.44 -10.52
CA ALA A 48 -20.01 -29.33 -10.27
C ALA A 48 -19.47 -29.33 -8.81
N GLU A 49 -20.29 -29.74 -7.87
CA GLU A 49 -19.96 -29.85 -6.46
C GLU A 49 -18.96 -30.98 -6.19
N GLU A 50 -19.16 -32.12 -6.81
CA GLU A 50 -18.24 -33.26 -6.74
C GLU A 50 -16.88 -32.91 -7.38
N CYS A 51 -16.88 -32.18 -8.50
CA CYS A 51 -15.64 -31.69 -9.12
C CYS A 51 -14.81 -30.87 -8.15
N VAL A 52 -15.40 -29.93 -7.42
CA VAL A 52 -14.68 -29.12 -6.44
C VAL A 52 -14.15 -29.95 -5.29
N LYS A 53 -14.95 -30.89 -4.76
CA LYS A 53 -14.51 -31.84 -3.73
C LYS A 53 -13.29 -32.65 -4.15
N VAL A 54 -13.39 -33.27 -5.32
CA VAL A 54 -12.32 -34.11 -5.85
C VAL A 54 -11.06 -33.27 -6.09
N LEU A 55 -11.17 -32.12 -6.74
CA LEU A 55 -10.05 -31.25 -7.05
C LEU A 55 -9.31 -30.80 -5.79
N LEU A 56 -10.00 -30.29 -4.78
CA LEU A 56 -9.37 -29.84 -3.54
C LEU A 56 -8.70 -30.97 -2.76
N ARG A 57 -9.35 -32.16 -2.71
CA ARG A 57 -8.76 -33.33 -2.05
C ARG A 57 -7.51 -33.83 -2.78
N HIS A 58 -7.54 -33.89 -4.09
CA HIS A 58 -6.39 -34.29 -4.91
C HIS A 58 -5.23 -33.32 -4.74
N LEU A 59 -5.47 -32.01 -4.85
CA LEU A 59 -4.46 -30.99 -4.64
C LEU A 59 -3.82 -31.07 -3.25
N LEU A 60 -4.65 -31.35 -2.22
CA LEU A 60 -4.14 -31.56 -0.87
C LEU A 60 -3.30 -32.83 -0.75
N ALA A 61 -3.75 -33.92 -1.36
CA ALA A 61 -3.01 -35.20 -1.36
C ALA A 61 -1.66 -35.06 -2.05
N VAL A 62 -1.62 -34.43 -3.23
CA VAL A 62 -0.38 -34.19 -3.98
C VAL A 62 0.54 -33.24 -3.20
N ALA A 63 0.00 -32.18 -2.59
CA ALA A 63 0.77 -31.25 -1.79
C ALA A 63 1.39 -31.96 -0.55
N LYS A 64 0.67 -32.89 0.09
CA LYS A 64 1.20 -33.69 1.23
C LYS A 64 2.31 -34.66 0.82
N GLN A 65 2.34 -35.09 -0.43
CA GLN A 65 3.42 -35.95 -0.95
C GLN A 65 4.72 -35.18 -1.23
N ASP A 66 4.65 -33.88 -1.34
CA ASP A 66 5.82 -33.04 -1.55
C ASP A 66 6.63 -32.90 -0.23
N ARG A 67 7.73 -33.63 -0.15
CA ARG A 67 8.60 -33.68 1.04
C ARG A 67 9.66 -32.57 1.11
N ARG A 68 9.67 -31.64 0.18
CA ARG A 68 10.65 -30.54 0.19
C ARG A 68 10.25 -29.50 1.26
N ILE A 69 11.25 -29.06 2.04
CA ILE A 69 11.04 -28.13 3.17
C ILE A 69 10.42 -26.81 2.74
N ASP A 70 10.85 -26.30 1.60
CA ASP A 70 10.36 -25.06 1.02
C ASP A 70 8.88 -25.10 0.56
N HIS A 71 8.32 -26.30 0.44
CA HIS A 71 6.91 -26.52 0.07
C HIS A 71 6.03 -26.94 1.25
N ALA A 72 6.55 -27.04 2.45
CA ALA A 72 5.83 -27.48 3.64
C ALA A 72 4.56 -26.67 3.99
N LEU A 73 4.51 -25.40 3.55
CA LEU A 73 3.35 -24.52 3.77
C LEU A 73 2.18 -24.80 2.81
N VAL A 74 2.39 -25.50 1.69
CA VAL A 74 1.34 -25.76 0.68
C VAL A 74 0.22 -26.65 1.25
N PRO A 75 0.51 -27.80 1.89
CA PRO A 75 -0.53 -28.61 2.53
C PRO A 75 -1.31 -27.84 3.60
N THR A 76 -0.62 -27.09 4.44
CA THR A 76 -1.24 -26.29 5.50
C THR A 76 -2.19 -25.25 4.93
N ARG A 77 -1.88 -24.66 3.79
CA ARG A 77 -2.77 -23.72 3.10
C ARG A 77 -4.04 -24.37 2.61
N TYR A 78 -3.94 -25.53 1.96
CA TYR A 78 -5.11 -26.29 1.49
C TYR A 78 -5.96 -26.78 2.67
N GLU A 79 -5.37 -27.29 3.74
CA GLU A 79 -6.10 -27.66 4.95
C GLU A 79 -6.85 -26.47 5.56
N ARG A 80 -6.23 -25.28 5.58
CA ARG A 80 -6.88 -24.06 6.09
C ARG A 80 -8.08 -23.67 5.24
N ILE A 81 -7.99 -23.81 3.91
CA ILE A 81 -9.10 -23.55 3.00
C ILE A 81 -10.24 -24.54 3.23
N LEU A 82 -9.92 -25.84 3.28
CA LEU A 82 -10.91 -26.88 3.51
C LEU A 82 -11.64 -26.69 4.85
N ARG A 83 -10.90 -26.42 5.94
CA ARG A 83 -11.49 -26.15 7.28
C ARG A 83 -12.36 -24.89 7.32
N LYS A 84 -12.08 -23.90 6.48
CA LYS A 84 -12.93 -22.69 6.39
C LYS A 84 -14.22 -22.95 5.60
N LEU A 85 -14.17 -23.85 4.65
CA LEU A 85 -15.33 -24.23 3.83
C LEU A 85 -16.20 -25.27 4.56
N ASP A 86 -15.59 -26.21 5.26
CA ASP A 86 -16.22 -27.26 6.04
C ASP A 86 -16.76 -26.65 7.35
N LYS A 87 -18.04 -26.29 7.33
CA LYS A 87 -18.69 -25.61 8.46
C LYS A 87 -19.23 -26.54 9.51
N ASP A 88 -19.61 -27.77 9.11
CA ASP A 88 -20.13 -28.77 10.03
C ASP A 88 -19.00 -29.64 10.63
N GLY A 89 -17.77 -29.51 10.11
CA GLY A 89 -16.58 -30.16 10.66
C GLY A 89 -16.49 -31.65 10.34
N ASP A 90 -17.26 -32.13 9.35
CA ASP A 90 -17.30 -33.56 8.98
C ASP A 90 -16.09 -34.00 8.12
N GLY A 91 -15.23 -33.05 7.77
CA GLY A 91 -14.06 -33.26 6.90
C GLY A 91 -14.41 -33.43 5.42
N GLN A 92 -15.66 -33.19 5.03
CA GLN A 92 -16.14 -33.24 3.68
C GLN A 92 -16.73 -31.89 3.28
N LEU A 93 -16.75 -31.57 2.00
CA LEU A 93 -17.43 -30.39 1.48
C LEU A 93 -18.72 -30.80 0.80
N ASN A 94 -19.84 -30.35 1.33
CA ASN A 94 -21.14 -30.51 0.69
C ASN A 94 -21.44 -29.32 -0.26
N ALA A 95 -22.47 -29.48 -1.11
CA ALA A 95 -22.84 -28.48 -2.09
C ALA A 95 -23.13 -27.09 -1.52
N GLN A 96 -23.76 -27.05 -0.36
CA GLN A 96 -24.13 -25.82 0.32
C GLN A 96 -22.90 -25.09 0.84
N GLU A 97 -21.94 -25.80 1.40
CA GLU A 97 -20.68 -25.25 1.91
C GLU A 97 -19.83 -24.67 0.78
N VAL A 98 -19.71 -25.40 -0.34
CA VAL A 98 -19.02 -24.89 -1.54
C VAL A 98 -19.70 -23.63 -2.06
N ARG A 99 -21.03 -23.63 -2.18
CA ARG A 99 -21.79 -22.45 -2.62
C ARG A 99 -21.60 -21.26 -1.68
N LEU A 100 -21.74 -21.46 -0.38
CA LEU A 100 -21.53 -20.41 0.61
C LEU A 100 -20.08 -19.90 0.61
N GLY A 101 -19.11 -20.78 0.40
CA GLY A 101 -17.71 -20.42 0.26
C GLY A 101 -17.43 -19.54 -0.95
N LEU A 102 -18.07 -19.84 -2.09
CA LEU A 102 -17.92 -19.06 -3.33
C LEU A 102 -18.57 -17.66 -3.24
N TYR A 103 -19.60 -17.50 -2.41
CA TYR A 103 -20.26 -16.19 -2.20
C TYR A 103 -19.70 -15.41 -1.00
N ASN A 104 -18.80 -15.99 -0.21
CA ASN A 104 -18.16 -15.28 0.89
C ASN A 104 -16.97 -14.46 0.35
N PRO A 105 -16.94 -13.13 0.53
CA PRO A 105 -15.87 -12.26 0.03
C PRO A 105 -14.46 -12.69 0.47
N GLU A 106 -14.31 -13.20 1.69
CA GLU A 106 -13.03 -13.71 2.19
C GLU A 106 -12.59 -15.00 1.47
N MET A 107 -13.55 -15.85 1.10
CA MET A 107 -13.28 -17.12 0.45
C MET A 107 -13.13 -16.99 -1.06
N ILE A 108 -13.86 -16.09 -1.71
CA ILE A 108 -13.67 -15.75 -3.13
C ILE A 108 -12.21 -15.41 -3.39
N ASN A 109 -11.61 -14.56 -2.57
CA ASN A 109 -10.20 -14.19 -2.68
C ASN A 109 -9.22 -15.37 -2.55
N VAL A 110 -9.63 -16.47 -1.94
CA VAL A 110 -8.79 -17.65 -1.79
C VAL A 110 -9.02 -18.65 -2.92
N VAL A 111 -10.28 -18.94 -3.24
CA VAL A 111 -10.68 -19.92 -4.27
C VAL A 111 -10.32 -19.41 -5.68
N THR A 112 -10.54 -18.13 -5.95
CA THR A 112 -10.28 -17.53 -7.27
C THR A 112 -8.78 -17.32 -7.57
N ARG A 113 -7.90 -17.56 -6.60
CA ARG A 113 -6.43 -17.54 -6.82
C ARG A 113 -5.87 -18.86 -7.34
N PHE A 114 -6.69 -19.85 -7.56
CA PHE A 114 -6.25 -21.07 -8.22
C PHE A 114 -5.99 -20.80 -9.69
N ILE A 115 -4.80 -21.14 -10.14
CA ILE A 115 -4.39 -21.10 -11.53
C ILE A 115 -4.27 -22.55 -11.96
N VAL A 116 -5.00 -22.93 -13.00
CA VAL A 116 -4.95 -24.27 -13.56
C VAL A 116 -4.34 -24.25 -14.96
N LYS A 117 -3.61 -25.28 -15.30
CA LYS A 117 -2.99 -25.44 -16.62
C LYS A 117 -3.66 -26.59 -17.32
N HIS A 118 -4.36 -26.29 -18.39
CA HIS A 118 -5.00 -27.30 -19.24
C HIS A 118 -5.10 -26.81 -20.70
N SER A 119 -5.46 -27.69 -21.62
CA SER A 119 -5.75 -27.28 -22.98
C SER A 119 -6.92 -26.30 -23.00
N SER A 120 -6.83 -25.25 -23.82
CA SER A 120 -7.92 -24.30 -23.90
C SER A 120 -9.16 -24.96 -24.45
N GLU A 121 -10.30 -24.70 -23.84
CA GLU A 121 -11.62 -25.08 -24.30
C GLU A 121 -11.94 -24.56 -25.70
N TRP A 122 -11.21 -23.56 -26.17
CA TRP A 122 -11.41 -22.97 -27.49
C TRP A 122 -10.65 -23.68 -28.62
N TYR A 123 -9.94 -24.78 -28.32
CA TYR A 123 -9.24 -25.56 -29.32
C TYR A 123 -10.05 -26.73 -29.88
N GLU A 124 -11.09 -27.14 -29.19
CA GLU A 124 -11.93 -28.26 -29.59
C GLU A 124 -13.38 -27.81 -29.75
N ASN A 125 -14.04 -28.27 -30.79
CA ASN A 125 -15.45 -28.01 -31.00
C ASN A 125 -16.34 -28.83 -30.03
N SER A 126 -17.63 -28.52 -30.00
CA SER A 126 -18.60 -29.13 -29.09
C SER A 126 -18.80 -30.63 -29.28
N GLN A 127 -18.27 -31.19 -30.35
CA GLN A 127 -18.36 -32.64 -30.69
C GLN A 127 -17.05 -33.37 -30.40
N GLY A 128 -16.03 -32.70 -29.91
CA GLY A 128 -14.71 -33.25 -29.62
C GLY A 128 -14.49 -33.59 -28.17
N GLY A 129 -13.81 -34.71 -27.92
CA GLY A 129 -13.22 -35.08 -26.64
C GLY A 129 -14.09 -34.87 -25.39
N PRO A 130 -13.60 -34.10 -24.42
CA PRO A 130 -14.33 -33.85 -23.16
C PRO A 130 -15.65 -33.12 -23.32
N TRP A 131 -15.81 -32.29 -24.38
CA TRP A 131 -17.02 -31.51 -24.60
C TRP A 131 -18.21 -32.37 -24.99
N GLU A 132 -18.03 -33.38 -25.80
CA GLU A 132 -19.11 -34.31 -26.14
C GLU A 132 -19.69 -34.99 -24.89
N ASN A 133 -18.79 -35.46 -24.00
CA ASN A 133 -19.21 -36.06 -22.74
C ASN A 133 -19.93 -35.05 -21.83
N PHE A 134 -19.43 -33.83 -21.72
CA PHE A 134 -20.08 -32.77 -20.95
C PHE A 134 -21.49 -32.46 -21.46
N PHE A 135 -21.65 -32.21 -22.75
CA PHE A 135 -22.94 -31.86 -23.31
C PHE A 135 -23.92 -33.04 -23.30
N THR A 136 -23.44 -34.26 -23.39
CA THR A 136 -24.27 -35.45 -23.33
C THR A 136 -24.72 -35.77 -21.90
N ASN A 137 -23.83 -35.63 -20.93
CA ASN A 137 -24.07 -36.11 -19.58
C ASN A 137 -24.51 -35.02 -18.60
N VAL A 138 -24.06 -33.77 -18.78
CA VAL A 138 -24.31 -32.68 -17.81
C VAL A 138 -25.43 -31.75 -18.27
N VAL A 139 -25.43 -31.32 -19.53
CA VAL A 139 -26.44 -30.37 -20.05
C VAL A 139 -27.68 -31.09 -20.53
N LYS A 140 -28.56 -31.49 -19.62
CA LYS A 140 -29.76 -32.24 -19.91
C LYS A 140 -30.85 -31.47 -20.68
N ASN A 141 -30.92 -30.15 -20.52
CA ASN A 141 -31.89 -29.33 -21.23
C ASN A 141 -31.52 -29.20 -22.71
N ARG A 142 -32.38 -29.68 -23.59
CA ARG A 142 -32.14 -29.74 -25.05
C ARG A 142 -31.89 -28.36 -25.67
N THR A 143 -32.61 -27.35 -25.24
CA THR A 143 -32.47 -25.97 -25.74
C THR A 143 -31.15 -25.37 -25.27
N ALA A 144 -30.85 -25.49 -23.99
CA ALA A 144 -29.58 -25.06 -23.43
C ALA A 144 -28.38 -25.78 -24.05
N ASN A 145 -28.50 -27.10 -24.25
CA ASN A 145 -27.46 -27.92 -24.89
C ASN A 145 -27.13 -27.39 -26.29
N LYS A 146 -28.18 -27.16 -27.14
CA LYS A 146 -27.98 -26.60 -28.48
C LYS A 146 -27.33 -25.21 -28.44
N PHE A 147 -27.78 -24.34 -27.55
CA PHE A 147 -27.24 -22.99 -27.40
C PHE A 147 -25.76 -23.00 -26.99
N TRP A 148 -25.42 -23.77 -25.97
CA TRP A 148 -24.06 -23.81 -25.46
C TRP A 148 -23.08 -24.52 -26.41
N ARG A 149 -23.52 -25.52 -27.15
CA ARG A 149 -22.72 -26.14 -28.22
C ARG A 149 -22.38 -25.10 -29.29
N GLN A 150 -23.39 -24.38 -29.77
CA GLN A 150 -23.18 -23.34 -30.77
C GLN A 150 -22.24 -22.25 -30.25
N TYR A 151 -22.45 -21.79 -29.02
CA TYR A 151 -21.59 -20.78 -28.39
C TYR A 151 -20.14 -21.25 -28.33
N LEU A 152 -19.86 -22.47 -27.93
CA LEU A 152 -18.51 -23.03 -27.91
C LEU A 152 -17.91 -23.09 -29.32
N ASP A 153 -18.71 -23.62 -30.30
CA ASP A 153 -18.23 -23.74 -31.68
C ASP A 153 -17.86 -22.39 -32.28
N ASP A 154 -18.61 -21.34 -31.94
CA ASP A 154 -18.32 -19.97 -32.35
C ASP A 154 -16.99 -19.42 -31.75
N GLN A 155 -16.49 -19.98 -30.66
CA GLN A 155 -15.20 -19.57 -30.05
C GLN A 155 -13.98 -20.29 -30.68
N VAL A 156 -14.18 -21.37 -31.42
CA VAL A 156 -13.08 -22.21 -31.97
C VAL A 156 -12.21 -21.45 -32.97
N TRP A 157 -12.70 -20.33 -33.54
CA TRP A 157 -11.95 -19.48 -34.45
C TRP A 157 -10.64 -18.99 -33.84
N MET A 158 -10.52 -18.89 -32.52
CA MET A 158 -9.27 -18.44 -31.81
C MET A 158 -8.11 -19.38 -32.08
N LYS A 159 -8.36 -20.65 -32.44
CA LYS A 159 -7.32 -21.61 -32.85
C LYS A 159 -6.55 -21.15 -34.09
N ALA A 160 -7.14 -20.31 -34.93
CA ALA A 160 -6.51 -19.79 -36.14
C ALA A 160 -5.64 -18.55 -35.87
N VAL A 161 -5.65 -17.98 -34.64
CA VAL A 161 -4.96 -16.73 -34.29
C VAL A 161 -3.66 -17.05 -33.55
N GLU A 162 -2.55 -16.53 -34.06
CA GLU A 162 -1.30 -16.55 -33.29
C GLU A 162 -1.36 -15.52 -32.14
N PRO A 163 -0.84 -15.86 -30.96
CA PRO A 163 -0.10 -17.06 -30.55
C PRO A 163 -0.97 -18.19 -29.96
N PHE A 164 -2.30 -18.10 -30.10
CA PHE A 164 -3.25 -19.07 -29.49
C PHE A 164 -3.29 -20.43 -30.22
N ASN A 165 -2.71 -20.52 -31.40
CA ASN A 165 -2.71 -21.74 -32.23
C ASN A 165 -1.69 -22.81 -31.80
N SER A 166 -0.97 -22.63 -30.68
CA SER A 166 0.10 -23.53 -30.27
C SER A 166 -0.40 -24.97 -29.93
N GLY A 167 -1.67 -25.13 -29.62
CA GLY A 167 -2.25 -26.38 -29.12
C GLY A 167 -1.71 -26.86 -27.77
N LYS A 168 -0.83 -26.08 -27.15
CA LYS A 168 -0.21 -26.39 -25.84
C LYS A 168 -1.16 -26.02 -24.69
N PRO A 169 -1.12 -26.76 -23.56
CA PRO A 169 -1.82 -26.36 -22.36
C PRO A 169 -1.46 -24.92 -21.92
N VAL A 170 -2.45 -24.12 -21.65
CA VAL A 170 -2.32 -22.73 -21.22
C VAL A 170 -2.77 -22.55 -19.77
N TRP A 171 -2.29 -21.50 -19.13
CA TRP A 171 -2.70 -21.17 -17.77
C TRP A 171 -4.05 -20.46 -17.78
N HIS A 172 -4.98 -21.01 -17.04
CA HIS A 172 -6.30 -20.43 -16.83
C HIS A 172 -6.36 -19.80 -15.45
N MET A 173 -6.80 -18.57 -15.40
CA MET A 173 -7.02 -17.84 -14.16
C MET A 173 -8.41 -17.20 -14.16
N HIS A 174 -8.99 -17.04 -12.97
CA HIS A 174 -10.31 -16.45 -12.86
C HIS A 174 -10.30 -15.00 -13.41
N PRO A 175 -11.18 -14.64 -14.37
CA PRO A 175 -11.11 -13.32 -15.03
C PRO A 175 -11.23 -12.14 -14.06
N VAL A 176 -12.10 -12.23 -13.07
CA VAL A 176 -12.28 -11.17 -12.06
C VAL A 176 -11.00 -10.99 -11.24
N VAL A 177 -10.38 -12.09 -10.80
CA VAL A 177 -9.11 -12.02 -10.06
C VAL A 177 -7.97 -11.53 -10.93
N PHE A 178 -7.97 -11.89 -12.21
CA PHE A 178 -7.00 -11.37 -13.16
C PHE A 178 -7.19 -9.85 -13.37
N LEU A 179 -8.44 -9.41 -13.59
CA LEU A 179 -8.78 -8.00 -13.70
C LEU A 179 -8.47 -7.25 -12.40
N ASP A 180 -8.80 -7.80 -11.25
CA ASP A 180 -8.38 -7.28 -9.97
C ASP A 180 -6.86 -7.20 -9.86
N TYR A 181 -6.13 -8.18 -10.32
CA TYR A 181 -4.67 -8.20 -10.27
C TYR A 181 -4.02 -7.21 -11.22
N ILE A 182 -4.58 -6.99 -12.41
CA ILE A 182 -4.06 -6.02 -13.40
C ILE A 182 -4.67 -4.63 -13.25
N SER A 183 -5.91 -4.50 -12.78
CA SER A 183 -6.58 -3.22 -12.55
C SER A 183 -6.26 -2.64 -11.18
N VAL A 184 -5.83 -3.48 -10.25
CA VAL A 184 -5.37 -3.05 -8.95
C VAL A 184 -3.85 -2.86 -9.06
N SER A 185 -3.41 -1.62 -9.26
CA SER A 185 -2.51 -1.09 -8.23
C SER A 185 -3.20 -1.45 -6.90
N LYS A 186 -2.77 -2.55 -6.23
CA LYS A 186 -3.35 -2.93 -4.94
C LYS A 186 -3.35 -1.67 -4.12
N GLU A 187 -4.53 -1.16 -3.79
CA GLU A 187 -4.63 -0.05 -2.86
C GLU A 187 -3.91 -0.49 -1.60
N ILE A 188 -2.72 0.01 -1.44
CA ILE A 188 -1.90 -0.25 -0.25
C ILE A 188 -2.60 0.39 0.93
N ILE A 189 -3.19 1.55 0.68
CA ILE A 189 -3.93 2.36 1.64
C ILE A 189 -5.33 2.59 1.07
N THR A 190 -6.35 1.99 1.71
CA THR A 190 -7.73 2.18 1.29
C THR A 190 -8.25 3.56 1.66
N LEU A 191 -9.28 4.04 0.96
CA LEU A 191 -9.93 5.29 1.31
C LEU A 191 -10.47 5.25 2.76
N GLU A 192 -10.98 4.10 3.21
CA GLU A 192 -11.45 3.90 4.58
C GLU A 192 -10.34 4.10 5.60
N MET A 193 -9.12 3.59 5.33
CA MET A 193 -7.95 3.82 6.20
C MET A 193 -7.62 5.30 6.33
N LEU A 194 -7.68 6.09 5.24
CA LEU A 194 -7.45 7.53 5.29
C LEU A 194 -8.52 8.25 6.10
N ILE A 195 -9.80 7.91 5.89
CA ILE A 195 -10.93 8.49 6.62
C ILE A 195 -10.83 8.18 8.12
N GLU A 196 -10.55 6.94 8.49
CA GLU A 196 -10.40 6.53 9.89
C GLU A 196 -9.14 7.14 10.54
N ALA A 197 -8.03 7.22 9.82
CA ALA A 197 -6.84 7.94 10.27
C ALA A 197 -7.10 9.44 10.46
N ASN A 198 -8.07 10.01 9.73
CA ASN A 198 -8.49 11.40 9.90
C ASN A 198 -9.69 11.56 10.85
N LEU A 199 -10.04 10.52 11.60
CA LEU A 199 -11.14 10.49 12.57
C LEU A 199 -12.50 10.90 11.96
N GLY A 200 -12.74 10.48 10.71
CA GLY A 200 -13.97 10.79 9.96
C GLY A 200 -14.09 12.24 9.45
N LYS A 201 -13.01 13.04 9.55
CA LYS A 201 -13.00 14.42 9.09
C LYS A 201 -12.51 14.55 7.66
N ASN A 202 -12.92 15.60 6.97
CA ASN A 202 -12.42 15.97 5.63
C ASN A 202 -12.44 14.81 4.62
N THR A 203 -13.55 14.10 4.52
CA THR A 203 -13.72 12.93 3.66
C THR A 203 -13.46 13.26 2.18
N GLU A 204 -13.92 14.40 1.69
CA GLU A 204 -13.67 14.87 0.33
C GLU A 204 -12.16 15.06 0.06
N GLN A 205 -11.45 15.62 1.03
CA GLN A 205 -10.00 15.76 0.94
C GLN A 205 -9.32 14.37 0.88
N CYS A 206 -9.73 13.43 1.73
CA CYS A 206 -9.22 12.06 1.68
C CYS A 206 -9.46 11.42 0.31
N GLN A 207 -10.63 11.61 -0.28
CA GLN A 207 -10.95 11.11 -1.63
C GLN A 207 -10.02 11.73 -2.69
N SER A 208 -9.83 13.05 -2.65
CA SER A 208 -9.04 13.78 -3.66
C SER A 208 -7.56 13.37 -3.69
N ILE A 209 -6.99 12.99 -2.54
CA ILE A 209 -5.58 12.62 -2.42
C ILE A 209 -5.32 11.11 -2.49
N HIS A 210 -6.35 10.28 -2.39
CA HIS A 210 -6.22 8.83 -2.25
C HIS A 210 -5.37 8.18 -3.34
N GLN A 211 -5.57 8.55 -4.60
CA GLN A 211 -4.76 8.04 -5.71
C GLN A 211 -3.27 8.38 -5.58
N TYR A 212 -2.96 9.61 -5.13
CA TYR A 212 -1.57 10.07 -4.95
C TYR A 212 -0.91 9.41 -3.74
N ILE A 213 -1.64 9.21 -2.65
CA ILE A 213 -1.16 8.47 -1.48
C ILE A 213 -0.75 7.04 -1.89
N ASN A 214 -1.57 6.34 -2.68
CA ASN A 214 -1.24 5.00 -3.16
C ASN A 214 -0.08 4.98 -4.16
N LYS A 215 -0.02 5.97 -5.06
CA LYS A 215 1.13 6.16 -5.97
C LYS A 215 2.45 6.19 -5.19
N TYR A 216 2.52 7.03 -4.15
CA TYR A 216 3.74 7.20 -3.37
C TYR A 216 3.95 6.09 -2.33
N ALA A 217 2.90 5.50 -1.77
CA ALA A 217 3.03 4.30 -0.93
C ALA A 217 3.72 3.17 -1.70
N GLN A 218 3.37 2.98 -2.97
CA GLN A 218 4.03 2.00 -3.83
C GLN A 218 5.46 2.42 -4.20
N ALA A 219 5.67 3.67 -4.59
CA ALA A 219 6.98 4.18 -5.03
C ALA A 219 8.02 4.11 -3.91
N TYR A 220 7.62 4.42 -2.67
CA TYR A 220 8.48 4.46 -1.48
C TYR A 220 8.48 3.16 -0.67
N ASP A 221 7.85 2.08 -1.19
CA ASP A 221 7.82 0.75 -0.57
C ASP A 221 7.19 0.74 0.83
N LEU A 222 6.13 1.53 1.03
CA LEU A 222 5.33 1.56 2.25
C LEU A 222 4.31 0.42 2.21
N LEU A 223 4.74 -0.82 2.49
CA LEU A 223 3.93 -2.04 2.30
C LEU A 223 3.62 -2.79 3.60
N ASP A 224 4.38 -2.56 4.65
CA ASP A 224 4.17 -3.22 5.93
C ASP A 224 2.94 -2.63 6.64
N ARG A 225 2.06 -3.48 7.16
CA ARG A 225 0.80 -3.07 7.78
C ARG A 225 0.98 -2.16 8.99
N LYS A 226 1.95 -2.49 9.84
CA LYS A 226 2.21 -1.71 11.05
C LYS A 226 2.83 -0.36 10.71
N GLU A 227 3.74 -0.34 9.74
CA GLU A 227 4.32 0.89 9.19
C GLU A 227 3.24 1.80 8.58
N ILE A 228 2.29 1.24 7.81
CA ILE A 228 1.14 1.98 7.25
C ILE A 228 0.30 2.61 8.36
N ALA A 229 -0.04 1.85 9.40
CA ALA A 229 -0.81 2.38 10.52
C ALA A 229 -0.11 3.54 11.23
N HIS A 230 1.20 3.43 11.44
CA HIS A 230 2.02 4.51 11.99
C HIS A 230 2.09 5.72 11.05
N PHE A 231 2.41 5.52 9.79
CA PHE A 231 2.47 6.59 8.79
C PHE A 231 1.18 7.41 8.78
N LEU A 232 0.04 6.74 8.61
CA LEU A 232 -1.26 7.40 8.55
C LEU A 232 -1.61 8.12 9.86
N SER A 233 -1.27 7.53 11.01
CA SER A 233 -1.54 8.16 12.31
C SER A 233 -0.74 9.44 12.51
N GLN A 234 0.53 9.43 12.10
CA GLN A 234 1.41 10.59 12.24
C GLN A 234 0.98 11.72 11.28
N ILE A 235 0.79 11.42 10.00
CA ILE A 235 0.38 12.41 9.01
C ILE A 235 -1.02 12.96 9.31
N GLY A 236 -1.95 12.08 9.71
CA GLY A 236 -3.29 12.49 10.13
C GLY A 236 -3.28 13.46 11.29
N HIS A 237 -2.33 13.31 12.24
CA HIS A 237 -2.15 14.27 13.34
C HIS A 237 -1.52 15.59 12.88
N GLU A 238 -0.47 15.53 12.06
CA GLU A 238 0.30 16.73 11.65
C GLU A 238 -0.53 17.69 10.79
N SER A 239 -1.30 17.17 9.84
CA SER A 239 -2.01 18.01 8.87
C SER A 239 -3.48 17.66 8.62
N GLY A 240 -3.94 16.51 9.12
CA GLY A 240 -5.25 15.98 8.70
C GLY A 240 -5.31 15.66 7.20
N PHE A 241 -4.17 15.26 6.64
CA PHE A 241 -3.98 14.98 5.21
C PHE A 241 -4.19 16.18 4.28
N VAL A 242 -4.03 17.40 4.81
CA VAL A 242 -4.06 18.64 4.03
C VAL A 242 -2.62 19.07 3.73
N ILE A 243 -2.41 19.61 2.52
CA ILE A 243 -1.14 20.26 2.19
C ILE A 243 -1.23 21.67 2.73
N ILE A 244 -0.40 21.98 3.72
CA ILE A 244 -0.43 23.25 4.45
C ILE A 244 0.91 23.96 4.37
N GLU A 245 0.85 25.26 4.51
CA GLU A 245 2.00 26.13 4.66
C GLU A 245 1.94 26.82 6.02
N GLU A 246 3.07 26.95 6.66
CA GLU A 246 3.18 27.64 7.95
C GLU A 246 2.88 29.13 7.79
N ASP A 247 1.87 29.61 8.50
CA ASP A 247 1.51 31.03 8.55
C ASP A 247 2.14 31.70 9.77
N LEU A 248 3.29 32.29 9.55
CA LEU A 248 4.05 33.01 10.57
C LEU A 248 3.52 34.43 10.82
N GLY A 249 2.61 34.95 9.96
CA GLY A 249 2.07 36.29 10.08
C GLY A 249 0.91 36.43 11.05
N LYS A 250 0.30 35.32 11.46
CA LYS A 250 -0.92 35.31 12.29
C LYS A 250 -0.71 35.47 13.79
N TYR A 251 0.53 35.45 14.26
CA TYR A 251 0.81 35.45 15.68
C TYR A 251 0.65 36.85 16.31
N SER A 252 -0.13 36.94 17.41
CA SER A 252 -0.05 38.08 18.31
C SER A 252 1.28 38.09 19.02
N ALA A 253 1.69 39.23 19.57
CA ALA A 253 2.94 39.41 20.29
C ALA A 253 3.15 38.33 21.37
N LYS A 254 2.18 38.15 22.23
CA LYS A 254 2.22 37.12 23.30
C LYS A 254 2.33 35.70 22.73
N ARG A 255 1.56 35.38 21.65
CA ARG A 255 1.61 34.08 21.06
C ARG A 255 2.95 33.79 20.34
N MET A 256 3.52 34.78 19.69
CA MET A 256 4.85 34.72 19.09
C MET A 256 5.93 34.41 20.14
N ARG A 257 5.91 35.11 21.28
CA ARG A 257 6.82 34.88 22.41
C ARG A 257 6.63 33.52 23.06
N GLU A 258 5.40 33.12 23.26
CA GLU A 258 5.06 31.79 23.79
C GLU A 258 5.65 30.65 22.95
N ILE A 259 5.53 30.74 21.63
CA ILE A 259 5.99 29.65 20.74
C ILE A 259 7.50 29.68 20.52
N PHE A 260 8.06 30.86 20.31
CA PHE A 260 9.42 31.00 19.80
C PHE A 260 10.39 31.64 20.81
N GLY A 261 9.89 32.30 21.85
CA GLY A 261 10.68 33.23 22.67
C GLY A 261 11.57 32.59 23.74
N CYS A 262 11.14 31.45 24.31
CA CYS A 262 11.75 30.94 25.55
C CYS A 262 12.74 29.79 25.32
N LYS A 263 13.82 29.76 26.14
CA LYS A 263 14.67 28.58 26.27
C LYS A 263 13.81 27.39 26.76
N GLY A 264 14.00 26.22 26.15
CA GLY A 264 13.21 25.04 26.44
C GLY A 264 11.77 25.04 25.88
N GLY A 265 11.40 26.05 25.07
CA GLY A 265 10.16 26.13 24.31
C GLY A 265 8.93 26.60 25.10
N GLN A 266 7.74 26.38 24.54
CA GLN A 266 6.46 26.93 25.00
C GLN A 266 6.15 26.61 26.48
N LYS A 267 6.51 25.44 26.99
CA LYS A 267 6.27 25.04 28.39
C LYS A 267 7.00 25.94 29.43
N ASN A 268 8.03 26.69 29.00
CA ASN A 268 8.77 27.60 29.84
C ASN A 268 8.32 29.06 29.70
N TYR A 269 7.22 29.31 29.00
CA TYR A 269 6.63 30.65 28.91
C TYR A 269 5.50 30.81 29.93
N ASN A 270 5.62 31.87 30.72
CA ASN A 270 4.59 32.29 31.68
C ASN A 270 3.64 33.29 31.02
N ARG A 271 2.42 32.84 30.72
CA ARG A 271 1.39 33.67 30.07
C ARG A 271 0.92 34.84 30.90
N SER A 272 0.94 34.71 32.21
CA SER A 272 0.44 35.76 33.12
C SER A 272 1.41 36.96 33.18
N THR A 273 2.71 36.70 33.18
CA THR A 273 3.74 37.72 33.32
C THR A 273 4.44 38.07 32.01
N ASP A 274 4.12 37.37 30.93
CA ASP A 274 4.79 37.50 29.61
C ASP A 274 6.31 37.31 29.71
N THR A 275 6.76 36.34 30.50
CA THR A 275 8.17 36.07 30.80
C THR A 275 8.53 34.59 30.55
N CYS A 276 9.84 34.31 30.52
CA CYS A 276 10.34 32.95 30.36
C CYS A 276 10.96 32.44 31.67
N ILE A 277 10.54 31.24 32.12
CA ILE A 277 11.03 30.59 33.33
C ILE A 277 12.56 30.33 33.27
N LEU A 278 13.03 29.82 32.13
CA LEU A 278 14.45 29.50 31.91
C LEU A 278 15.22 30.61 31.13
N GLY A 279 14.63 31.80 31.05
CA GLY A 279 15.19 32.92 30.30
C GLY A 279 14.81 32.93 28.82
N GLN A 280 15.03 34.08 28.21
CA GLN A 280 14.68 34.31 26.80
C GLN A 280 15.68 33.62 25.86
N LEU A 281 15.18 33.01 24.81
CA LEU A 281 15.96 32.45 23.70
C LEU A 281 16.15 33.50 22.59
N ARG A 282 15.11 34.34 22.40
CA ARG A 282 15.05 35.36 21.33
C ARG A 282 14.57 36.68 21.86
N GLU A 283 15.51 37.47 22.38
CA GLU A 283 15.23 38.75 23.02
C GLU A 283 14.55 39.77 22.12
N LYS A 284 14.86 39.80 20.83
CA LYS A 284 14.26 40.74 19.88
C LYS A 284 12.72 40.62 19.81
N LEU A 285 12.13 39.48 20.18
CA LEU A 285 10.68 39.31 20.23
C LEU A 285 9.99 40.14 21.32
N TRP A 286 10.76 40.68 22.29
CA TRP A 286 10.31 41.65 23.31
C TRP A 286 10.81 43.06 23.00
N THR A 287 12.06 43.22 22.59
CA THR A 287 12.71 44.52 22.42
C THR A 287 12.43 45.20 21.09
N GLN A 288 12.00 44.41 20.06
CA GLN A 288 11.71 44.86 18.71
C GLN A 288 10.39 44.23 18.21
N GLU A 289 9.40 44.16 19.07
CA GLU A 289 8.15 43.45 18.82
C GLU A 289 7.45 43.85 17.52
N GLU A 290 7.35 45.15 17.25
CA GLU A 290 6.72 45.72 16.06
C GLU A 290 7.37 45.29 14.75
N HIS A 291 8.65 44.88 14.79
CA HIS A 291 9.37 44.40 13.63
C HIS A 291 8.95 42.99 13.21
N TYR A 292 8.42 42.18 14.15
CA TYR A 292 8.11 40.76 13.96
C TYR A 292 6.65 40.44 14.00
N VAL A 293 5.83 41.15 14.78
CA VAL A 293 4.37 40.89 14.88
C VAL A 293 3.68 41.22 13.55
N GLY A 294 2.91 40.28 13.04
CA GLY A 294 2.21 40.42 11.75
C GLY A 294 3.12 40.38 10.53
N ASN A 295 4.43 40.19 10.72
CA ASN A 295 5.41 40.14 9.66
C ASN A 295 6.01 38.73 9.55
N ALA A 296 5.37 37.89 8.72
CA ALA A 296 5.77 36.49 8.53
C ALA A 296 7.24 36.34 8.08
N ARG A 297 7.72 37.23 7.20
CA ARG A 297 9.07 37.18 6.67
C ARG A 297 10.12 37.47 7.75
N ASN A 298 9.96 38.55 8.44
CA ASN A 298 10.92 38.95 9.50
C ASN A 298 10.91 37.91 10.65
N LEU A 299 9.71 37.48 11.09
CA LEU A 299 9.59 36.47 12.13
C LEU A 299 10.26 35.16 11.70
N GLY A 300 9.96 34.64 10.51
CA GLY A 300 10.53 33.41 9.99
C GLY A 300 12.06 33.47 9.89
N ASN A 301 12.58 34.58 9.33
CA ASN A 301 14.03 34.79 9.20
C ASN A 301 14.75 34.79 10.54
N TYR A 302 14.15 35.40 11.57
CA TYR A 302 14.74 35.43 12.90
C TYR A 302 14.64 34.10 13.66
N VAL A 303 13.45 33.49 13.70
CA VAL A 303 13.23 32.30 14.54
C VAL A 303 13.88 31.03 13.97
N TYR A 304 14.13 30.98 12.67
CA TYR A 304 14.76 29.87 11.98
C TYR A 304 16.20 30.13 11.51
N SER A 305 16.78 31.30 11.88
CA SER A 305 18.18 31.59 11.58
C SER A 305 19.14 30.60 12.23
N HIS A 306 20.20 30.24 11.53
CA HIS A 306 21.26 29.31 11.95
C HIS A 306 20.76 27.92 12.38
N ARG A 307 19.58 27.51 11.88
CA ARG A 307 18.96 26.24 12.22
C ARG A 307 18.61 25.46 10.96
N MET A 308 18.69 24.13 11.01
CA MET A 308 18.23 23.25 9.93
C MET A 308 18.86 23.58 8.55
N GLY A 309 20.11 24.04 8.57
CA GLY A 309 20.85 24.42 7.36
C GLY A 309 20.56 25.82 6.81
N ASN A 310 19.71 26.60 7.49
CA ASN A 310 19.47 28.00 7.14
C ASN A 310 20.68 28.88 7.50
N GLY A 311 20.87 29.94 6.74
CA GLY A 311 21.80 31.01 7.06
C GLY A 311 21.34 31.87 8.24
N ASP A 312 21.92 33.05 8.35
CA ASP A 312 21.54 34.08 9.34
C ASP A 312 20.17 34.71 9.01
N GLU A 313 19.75 35.65 9.86
CA GLU A 313 18.49 36.38 9.69
C GLU A 313 18.45 37.15 8.35
N ALA A 314 19.60 37.69 7.92
CA ALA A 314 19.71 38.48 6.69
C ALA A 314 19.65 37.63 5.41
N SER A 315 19.94 36.33 5.51
CA SER A 315 19.90 35.40 4.38
C SER A 315 18.50 35.24 3.78
N GLY A 316 17.44 35.47 4.58
CA GLY A 316 16.07 35.23 4.18
C GLY A 316 15.64 33.75 4.21
N ASP A 317 16.57 32.85 4.55
CA ASP A 317 16.36 31.40 4.53
C ASP A 317 15.24 30.96 5.47
N GLY A 318 15.11 31.60 6.62
CA GLY A 318 14.12 31.23 7.62
C GLY A 318 12.69 31.30 7.10
N TYR A 319 12.33 32.35 6.38
CA TYR A 319 11.03 32.47 5.74
C TYR A 319 10.95 31.65 4.45
N LYS A 320 12.02 31.64 3.66
CA LYS A 320 12.08 30.88 2.40
C LYS A 320 11.78 29.40 2.64
N TYR A 321 12.34 28.80 3.69
CA TYR A 321 12.22 27.38 4.01
C TYR A 321 11.30 27.11 5.20
N ARG A 322 10.23 27.92 5.36
CA ARG A 322 9.17 27.68 6.35
C ARG A 322 8.46 26.34 6.07
N GLY A 323 7.72 25.88 7.05
CA GLY A 323 7.00 24.59 6.96
C GLY A 323 6.03 24.51 5.78
N ARG A 324 6.15 23.48 4.95
CA ARG A 324 5.24 23.20 3.83
C ARG A 324 5.01 21.71 3.63
N GLY A 325 3.89 21.39 2.97
CA GLY A 325 3.53 20.03 2.61
C GLY A 325 2.72 19.33 3.68
N MET A 326 2.48 18.05 3.47
CA MET A 326 1.62 17.25 4.35
C MET A 326 2.26 16.96 5.72
N ILE A 327 3.59 16.97 5.81
CA ILE A 327 4.38 16.73 7.04
C ILE A 327 5.11 18.01 7.53
N GLN A 328 4.90 19.14 6.88
CA GLN A 328 5.52 20.40 7.24
C GLN A 328 7.07 20.34 7.22
N ILE A 329 7.66 19.90 6.11
CA ILE A 329 9.12 19.94 5.95
C ILE A 329 9.62 21.38 6.15
N THR A 330 10.61 21.58 7.03
CA THR A 330 11.08 22.91 7.46
C THR A 330 12.60 22.97 7.43
N GLY A 331 13.15 24.09 6.96
CA GLY A 331 14.58 24.38 6.91
C GLY A 331 15.25 23.90 5.62
N ARG A 332 16.29 24.63 5.22
CA ARG A 332 17.01 24.44 3.94
C ARG A 332 17.48 22.99 3.72
N SER A 333 18.00 22.36 4.78
CA SER A 333 18.44 20.95 4.70
C SER A 333 17.32 19.99 4.35
N ALA A 334 16.07 20.21 4.81
CA ALA A 334 14.95 19.36 4.50
C ALA A 334 14.55 19.48 3.02
N TYR A 335 14.52 20.69 2.47
CA TYR A 335 14.22 20.92 1.05
C TYR A 335 15.31 20.38 0.13
N ARG A 336 16.60 20.55 0.49
CA ARG A 336 17.71 19.93 -0.23
C ARG A 336 17.60 18.42 -0.25
N ASN A 337 17.29 17.83 0.88
CA ASN A 337 17.13 16.40 1.05
C ASN A 337 15.93 15.87 0.22
N PHE A 338 14.82 16.61 0.24
CA PHE A 338 13.67 16.28 -0.60
C PHE A 338 14.01 16.36 -2.09
N THR A 339 14.75 17.38 -2.54
CA THR A 339 15.28 17.47 -3.91
C THR A 339 16.05 16.20 -4.30
N PHE A 340 16.97 15.76 -3.45
CA PHE A 340 17.78 14.58 -3.70
C PHE A 340 16.94 13.31 -3.81
N ILE A 341 16.02 13.11 -2.87
CA ILE A 341 15.17 11.91 -2.82
C ILE A 341 14.22 11.89 -4.02
N HIS A 342 13.51 12.99 -4.27
CA HIS A 342 12.59 13.13 -5.40
C HIS A 342 13.27 12.79 -6.73
N ASN A 343 14.41 13.41 -7.01
CA ASN A 343 15.13 13.22 -8.27
C ASN A 343 15.67 11.80 -8.42
N LYS A 344 16.01 11.14 -7.33
CA LYS A 344 16.40 9.72 -7.33
C LYS A 344 15.21 8.80 -7.63
N MET A 345 14.03 9.14 -7.09
CA MET A 345 12.81 8.33 -7.26
C MET A 345 12.10 8.60 -8.59
N ASN A 346 12.21 9.83 -9.10
CA ASN A 346 11.52 10.29 -10.31
C ASN A 346 12.52 10.86 -11.34
N PRO A 347 13.37 10.03 -11.97
CA PRO A 347 14.40 10.51 -12.89
C PRO A 347 13.84 11.21 -14.15
N GLU A 348 12.57 11.00 -14.45
CA GLU A 348 11.87 11.65 -15.57
C GLU A 348 11.23 13.01 -15.17
N ASP A 349 11.23 13.35 -13.87
CA ASP A 349 10.63 14.58 -13.32
C ASP A 349 11.60 15.30 -12.39
N ILE A 350 12.73 15.76 -12.91
CA ILE A 350 13.77 16.42 -12.12
C ILE A 350 13.29 17.78 -11.60
N LYS A 351 13.38 18.00 -10.29
CA LYS A 351 13.00 19.25 -9.61
C LYS A 351 14.10 19.72 -8.66
N ASP A 352 14.06 21.00 -8.35
CA ASP A 352 14.93 21.65 -7.38
C ASP A 352 14.08 22.40 -6.33
N PHE A 353 13.72 21.69 -5.26
CA PHE A 353 12.91 22.24 -4.17
C PHE A 353 13.73 23.13 -3.24
N GLU A 354 15.06 23.03 -3.22
CA GLU A 354 15.91 23.96 -2.46
C GLU A 354 15.84 25.37 -3.04
N ASN A 355 15.90 25.49 -4.37
CA ASN A 355 15.76 26.79 -5.00
C ASN A 355 14.31 27.23 -5.18
N ASN A 356 13.37 26.29 -5.35
CA ASN A 356 11.95 26.52 -5.60
C ASN A 356 11.05 25.84 -4.56
N PRO A 357 11.14 26.23 -3.26
CA PRO A 357 10.42 25.56 -2.17
C PRO A 357 8.89 25.66 -2.29
N ASP A 358 8.36 26.65 -3.00
CA ASP A 358 6.94 26.87 -3.20
C ASP A 358 6.29 25.77 -4.08
N LEU A 359 7.08 24.97 -4.82
CA LEU A 359 6.58 23.80 -5.52
C LEU A 359 5.87 22.80 -4.58
N VAL A 360 6.28 22.72 -3.32
CA VAL A 360 5.70 21.81 -2.31
C VAL A 360 4.27 22.19 -1.94
N ILE A 361 3.90 23.48 -2.03
CA ILE A 361 2.53 23.93 -1.75
C ILE A 361 1.69 24.10 -3.03
N ASN A 362 2.35 24.42 -4.14
CA ASN A 362 1.67 24.72 -5.40
C ASN A 362 1.33 23.46 -6.21
N ASN A 363 1.88 22.30 -5.85
CA ASN A 363 1.58 21.04 -6.50
C ASN A 363 1.21 19.98 -5.45
N ILE A 364 0.01 19.42 -5.61
CA ILE A 364 -0.55 18.43 -4.67
C ILE A 364 0.33 17.19 -4.55
N GLU A 365 0.92 16.72 -5.66
CA GLU A 365 1.78 15.53 -5.65
C GLU A 365 3.05 15.76 -4.86
N TYR A 366 3.74 16.89 -5.06
CA TYR A 366 4.97 17.19 -4.31
C TYR A 366 4.71 17.43 -2.83
N GLY A 367 3.56 18.05 -2.51
CA GLY A 367 3.15 18.22 -1.12
C GLY A 367 2.90 16.89 -0.40
N ILE A 368 2.33 15.90 -1.09
CA ILE A 368 2.13 14.55 -0.59
C ILE A 368 3.46 13.79 -0.53
N GLU A 369 4.21 13.80 -1.64
CA GLU A 369 5.50 13.09 -1.73
C GLU A 369 6.48 13.52 -0.64
N SER A 370 6.46 14.79 -0.23
CA SER A 370 7.32 15.30 0.83
C SER A 370 7.16 14.54 2.15
N ALA A 371 5.96 14.02 2.44
CA ALA A 371 5.71 13.20 3.63
C ALA A 371 6.34 11.81 3.51
N PHE A 372 6.30 11.18 2.35
CA PHE A 372 6.94 9.90 2.09
C PHE A 372 8.47 10.02 2.09
N ALA A 373 9.00 11.07 1.47
CA ALA A 373 10.43 11.36 1.50
C ALA A 373 10.94 11.60 2.92
N PHE A 374 10.21 12.36 3.73
CA PHE A 374 10.50 12.52 5.15
C PHE A 374 10.50 11.18 5.88
N TRP A 375 9.43 10.38 5.72
CA TRP A 375 9.24 9.12 6.40
C TRP A 375 10.36 8.12 6.15
N THR A 376 10.76 7.97 4.90
CA THR A 376 11.78 7.00 4.49
C THR A 376 13.21 7.44 4.83
N ASN A 377 13.44 8.73 5.06
CA ASN A 377 14.79 9.26 5.27
C ASN A 377 15.05 9.76 6.69
N LYS A 378 14.01 9.92 7.50
CA LYS A 378 14.14 10.31 8.91
C LYS A 378 14.75 9.16 9.70
N THR A 379 15.71 9.48 10.58
CA THR A 379 16.29 8.52 11.53
C THR A 379 16.03 8.93 12.98
N ASP A 380 16.08 7.96 13.86
CA ASP A 380 16.18 8.20 15.30
C ASP A 380 17.59 8.66 15.69
N ARG A 381 17.83 8.87 16.99
CA ARG A 381 19.14 9.28 17.55
C ARG A 381 20.24 8.23 17.38
N HIS A 382 19.89 6.98 17.06
CA HIS A 382 20.81 5.86 16.85
C HIS A 382 21.05 5.57 15.36
N GLY A 383 20.48 6.37 14.45
CA GLY A 383 20.61 6.20 13.01
C GLY A 383 19.66 5.16 12.41
N VAL A 384 18.67 4.63 13.17
CA VAL A 384 17.67 3.70 12.66
C VAL A 384 16.62 4.49 11.88
N TYR A 385 16.35 4.06 10.65
CA TYR A 385 15.33 4.71 9.83
C TYR A 385 13.93 4.56 10.41
N LEU A 386 13.15 5.63 10.36
CA LEU A 386 11.78 5.70 10.88
C LEU A 386 10.89 4.61 10.28
N LYS A 387 11.00 4.35 8.98
CA LYS A 387 10.28 3.28 8.30
C LYS A 387 10.53 1.89 8.90
N ASP A 388 11.77 1.60 9.31
CA ASP A 388 12.13 0.31 9.89
C ASP A 388 11.79 0.24 11.39
N LEU A 389 11.88 1.37 12.08
CA LEU A 389 11.42 1.52 13.45
C LEU A 389 9.90 1.26 13.52
N ALA A 390 9.12 1.86 12.64
CA ALA A 390 7.66 1.76 12.63
C ALA A 390 7.12 0.32 12.47
N LYS A 391 7.87 -0.57 11.84
CA LYS A 391 7.48 -1.99 11.68
C LYS A 391 7.45 -2.78 13.01
N ARG A 392 8.17 -2.31 14.05
CA ARG A 392 8.36 -3.06 15.30
C ARG A 392 8.10 -2.26 16.57
N SER A 393 8.02 -0.94 16.47
CA SER A 393 7.92 -0.06 17.63
C SER A 393 6.50 0.33 17.97
N SER A 394 6.33 0.93 19.15
CA SER A 394 5.06 1.50 19.62
C SER A 394 4.81 2.90 19.01
N VAL A 395 3.55 3.35 19.10
CA VAL A 395 3.17 4.72 18.71
C VAL A 395 3.98 5.76 19.48
N ARG A 396 4.32 5.49 20.73
CA ARG A 396 5.14 6.37 21.58
C ARG A 396 6.55 6.57 21.02
N GLU A 397 7.20 5.48 20.60
CA GLU A 397 8.55 5.53 20.03
C GLU A 397 8.56 6.22 18.67
N VAL A 398 7.60 5.90 17.81
CA VAL A 398 7.44 6.54 16.50
C VAL A 398 7.15 8.04 16.65
N THR A 399 6.27 8.43 17.59
CA THR A 399 5.97 9.83 17.90
C THR A 399 7.22 10.59 18.36
N GLN A 400 8.05 9.96 19.18
CA GLN A 400 9.31 10.56 19.64
C GLN A 400 10.25 10.90 18.48
N VAL A 401 10.31 10.07 17.45
CA VAL A 401 11.18 10.31 16.28
C VAL A 401 10.59 11.37 15.36
N VAL A 402 9.26 11.34 15.13
CA VAL A 402 8.58 12.28 14.23
C VAL A 402 8.58 13.69 14.82
N ASN A 403 8.16 13.84 16.07
CA ASN A 403 7.92 15.14 16.71
C ASN A 403 9.09 15.63 17.60
N GLY A 404 10.06 14.75 17.93
CA GLY A 404 11.10 15.08 18.91
C GLY A 404 10.63 15.07 20.37
N GLY A 405 9.37 14.65 20.62
CA GLY A 405 8.73 14.58 21.94
C GLY A 405 7.43 13.79 21.88
N GLN A 406 6.57 13.97 22.88
CA GLN A 406 5.28 13.25 22.98
C GLN A 406 4.07 14.16 22.73
N ASN A 407 4.26 15.26 22.00
CA ASN A 407 3.16 16.17 21.68
C ASN A 407 2.12 15.47 20.77
N GLY A 408 0.85 15.53 21.17
CA GLY A 408 -0.24 14.89 20.43
C GLY A 408 -0.27 13.36 20.54
N TYR A 409 0.45 12.72 21.47
CA TYR A 409 0.53 11.26 21.59
C TYR A 409 -0.84 10.60 21.64
N ALA A 410 -1.76 11.06 22.49
CA ALA A 410 -3.09 10.47 22.63
C ALA A 410 -3.90 10.53 21.31
N ASP A 411 -3.81 11.62 20.55
CA ASP A 411 -4.47 11.75 19.24
C ASP A 411 -3.83 10.81 18.19
N ARG A 412 -2.50 10.71 18.18
CA ARG A 412 -1.78 9.78 17.29
C ARG A 412 -2.10 8.33 17.61
N LEU A 413 -2.17 7.97 18.90
CA LEU A 413 -2.56 6.63 19.34
C LEU A 413 -3.99 6.28 18.92
N LYS A 414 -4.93 7.23 19.07
CA LYS A 414 -6.31 7.06 18.63
C LYS A 414 -6.40 6.79 17.13
N ARG A 415 -5.67 7.55 16.31
CA ARG A 415 -5.62 7.39 14.85
C ARG A 415 -4.98 6.06 14.46
N TYR A 416 -3.87 5.70 15.10
CA TYR A 416 -3.21 4.42 14.89
C TYR A 416 -4.16 3.25 15.14
N ASN A 417 -4.83 3.23 16.29
CA ASN A 417 -5.74 2.15 16.68
C ASN A 417 -6.91 1.98 15.70
N LYS A 418 -7.42 3.08 15.13
CA LYS A 418 -8.44 3.04 14.09
C LYS A 418 -7.96 2.32 12.83
N VAL A 419 -6.78 2.65 12.36
CA VAL A 419 -6.18 2.02 11.16
C VAL A 419 -5.73 0.59 11.47
N ALA A 420 -5.17 0.34 12.66
CA ALA A 420 -4.72 -0.98 13.09
C ALA A 420 -5.86 -2.01 13.05
N LEU A 421 -7.07 -1.63 13.49
CA LEU A 421 -8.26 -2.49 13.40
C LEU A 421 -8.58 -2.88 11.95
N LEU A 422 -8.53 -1.95 11.00
CA LEU A 422 -8.78 -2.22 9.59
C LEU A 422 -7.70 -3.13 8.97
N LEU A 423 -6.48 -3.05 9.48
CA LEU A 423 -5.35 -3.87 9.04
C LEU A 423 -5.24 -5.22 9.75
N GLY A 424 -6.13 -5.50 10.72
CA GLY A 424 -6.09 -6.73 11.53
C GLY A 424 -4.90 -6.80 12.48
N LEU A 425 -4.42 -5.64 12.95
CA LEU A 425 -3.36 -5.51 13.94
C LEU A 425 -3.96 -5.39 15.37
N GLU A 426 -3.13 -5.69 16.36
CA GLU A 426 -3.46 -5.40 17.74
C GLU A 426 -3.46 -3.89 18.00
N ILE A 427 -4.42 -3.42 18.79
CA ILE A 427 -4.46 -2.03 19.25
C ILE A 427 -3.46 -1.81 20.39
N GLU A 428 -2.86 -0.63 20.42
CA GLU A 428 -2.00 -0.22 21.53
C GLU A 428 -2.84 0.48 22.62
N ARG A 429 -2.43 0.32 23.87
CA ARG A 429 -3.02 0.99 25.05
C ARG A 429 -2.14 2.15 25.49
N GLU A 430 -2.72 3.12 26.20
CA GLU A 430 -1.99 4.25 26.77
C GLU A 430 -0.92 3.85 27.76
#